data_367caced16aa9f688902b1e8b0864faa
#
_entry.id   367caced16aa9f688902b1e8b0864faa
#
_cell.length_a   1.000
_cell.length_b   1.000
_cell.length_c   1.000
_cell.angle_alpha   90.00
_cell.angle_beta   90.00
_cell.angle_gamma   90.00
#
_symmetry.space_group_name_H-M   'P 1'
#
loop_
_entity.id
_entity.type
_entity.pdbx_description
1 polymer ?
#
loop_
_entity_poly.entity_id
_entity_poly.type
_entity_poly.pdbx_seq_one_letter_code
_entity_poly.pdbx_strand_id
1 'polypeptide(L)'
;DLHLSIRRQRQMCIRDSTLVSYTMPMVHWPEVTCTYEKSTGTLFSADAFGTFGTVNGNIFADQTDFVATYEEEARRYYTNIVGKYGPQVQNALRKISSLDIKRIAPLHGPIWRTPESIQYITHKYLHWSSYTAEQKGVVIAFGSMYGNTRAIAQQLAKQLSKRGVTDIKIYDVSKTNASYIISDAWKYTNLVTIAPTYNLNLYLTMENFIHELKALNFQNHKVSIIGNHS
;
A
#
# COMPACT_ATOMS: atom_id res chain seq x y z
N ASP A 1 -34.22 3.58 20.87
CA ASP A 1 -33.39 4.62 20.21
C ASP A 1 -32.02 4.62 20.82
N LEU A 2 -31.16 3.73 20.30
CA LEU A 2 -29.73 3.80 20.55
C LEU A 2 -29.21 5.00 19.77
N HIS A 3 -29.16 6.16 20.41
CA HIS A 3 -28.32 7.26 19.93
C HIS A 3 -26.88 6.77 19.98
N LEU A 4 -26.41 6.26 18.84
CA LEU A 4 -25.00 6.14 18.50
C LEU A 4 -24.42 7.55 18.43
N SER A 5 -24.26 8.18 19.59
CA SER A 5 -23.35 9.29 19.77
C SER A 5 -21.97 8.74 19.41
N ILE A 6 -21.57 8.91 18.16
CA ILE A 6 -20.21 8.63 17.69
C ILE A 6 -19.31 9.59 18.45
N ARG A 7 -18.93 9.22 19.66
CA ARG A 7 -17.90 9.93 20.41
C ARG A 7 -16.61 9.76 19.62
N ARG A 8 -16.23 10.82 18.92
CA ARG A 8 -15.02 10.86 18.09
C ARG A 8 -13.74 10.59 18.88
N GLN A 9 -13.84 10.65 20.22
CA GLN A 9 -12.71 10.49 21.12
C GLN A 9 -13.22 9.95 22.47
N ARG A 10 -12.53 8.96 23.04
CA ARG A 10 -12.75 8.45 24.40
C ARG A 10 -11.46 8.57 25.18
N GLN A 11 -11.56 8.96 26.44
CA GLN A 11 -10.44 9.01 27.36
C GLN A 11 -10.69 8.06 28.52
N MET A 12 -9.66 7.30 28.89
CA MET A 12 -9.65 6.40 30.05
C MET A 12 -8.37 6.64 30.83
N CYS A 13 -8.50 6.80 32.14
CA CYS A 13 -7.36 6.91 33.05
C CYS A 13 -7.22 5.61 33.83
N ILE A 14 -6.05 4.99 33.76
CA ILE A 14 -5.70 3.76 34.47
C ILE A 14 -4.40 4.03 35.22
N ARG A 15 -4.47 4.10 36.55
CA ARG A 15 -3.37 4.52 37.41
C ARG A 15 -2.82 5.87 36.92
N ASP A 16 -1.54 5.92 36.56
CA ASP A 16 -0.84 7.14 36.11
C ASP A 16 -0.90 7.34 34.59
N SER A 17 -1.56 6.43 33.85
CA SER A 17 -1.63 6.47 32.39
C SER A 17 -2.98 7.00 31.91
N THR A 18 -2.94 7.87 30.93
CA THR A 18 -4.12 8.37 30.23
C THR A 18 -4.16 7.83 28.80
N LEU A 19 -5.16 7.02 28.50
CA LEU A 19 -5.42 6.48 27.18
C LEU A 19 -6.48 7.32 26.47
N VAL A 20 -6.19 7.76 25.26
CA VAL A 20 -7.13 8.52 24.42
C VAL A 20 -7.34 7.76 23.12
N SER A 21 -8.56 7.36 22.85
CA SER A 21 -8.93 6.62 21.66
C SER A 21 -9.43 7.55 20.54
N TYR A 22 -8.92 7.36 19.34
CA TYR A 22 -9.29 8.09 18.13
C TYR A 22 -9.90 7.14 17.13
N THR A 23 -11.14 7.36 16.72
CA THR A 23 -11.78 6.57 15.67
C THR A 23 -11.12 6.88 14.31
N MET A 24 -10.74 5.83 13.59
CA MET A 24 -10.15 5.89 12.25
C MET A 24 -10.93 4.99 11.28
N PRO A 25 -12.21 5.31 11.03
CA PRO A 25 -13.10 4.44 10.27
C PRO A 25 -12.50 4.17 8.89
N MET A 26 -12.60 2.91 8.46
CA MET A 26 -12.10 2.40 7.19
C MET A 26 -10.56 2.42 7.04
N VAL A 27 -9.82 2.43 8.13
CA VAL A 27 -8.36 2.21 8.12
C VAL A 27 -8.01 0.92 8.90
N HIS A 28 -8.40 -0.33 8.47
CA HIS A 28 -9.16 -0.51 7.21
C HIS A 28 -10.60 -1.02 7.42
N TRP A 29 -11.10 -1.13 8.66
CA TRP A 29 -12.45 -1.53 9.02
C TRP A 29 -13.27 -0.34 9.54
N PRO A 30 -14.62 -0.40 9.48
CA PRO A 30 -15.49 0.72 9.90
C PRO A 30 -15.27 1.16 11.35
N GLU A 31 -14.98 0.22 12.24
CA GLU A 31 -14.85 0.41 13.69
C GLU A 31 -13.43 0.69 14.18
N VAL A 32 -12.45 0.74 13.28
CA VAL A 32 -11.03 0.90 13.67
C VAL A 32 -10.83 2.12 14.54
N THR A 33 -10.09 1.88 15.61
CA THR A 33 -9.71 2.89 16.60
C THR A 33 -8.23 2.73 16.92
N CYS A 34 -7.48 3.81 16.88
CA CYS A 34 -6.15 3.84 17.47
C CYS A 34 -6.21 4.41 18.88
N THR A 35 -5.26 4.02 19.72
CA THR A 35 -5.18 4.47 21.11
C THR A 35 -3.85 5.16 21.37
N TYR A 36 -3.90 6.40 21.85
CA TYR A 36 -2.72 7.17 22.23
C TYR A 36 -2.56 7.17 23.75
N GLU A 37 -1.42 6.70 24.22
CA GLU A 37 -1.01 6.72 25.61
C GLU A 37 -0.16 7.98 25.87
N LYS A 38 -0.65 8.88 26.72
CA LYS A 38 -0.08 10.24 26.88
C LYS A 38 1.24 10.29 27.62
N SER A 39 1.47 9.41 28.60
CA SER A 39 2.66 9.49 29.46
C SER A 39 3.94 9.12 28.70
N THR A 40 3.86 8.14 27.80
CA THR A 40 4.99 7.68 26.97
C THR A 40 4.99 8.22 25.55
N GLY A 41 3.90 8.87 25.12
CA GLY A 41 3.72 9.30 23.74
C GLY A 41 3.55 8.15 22.76
N THR A 42 2.99 7.02 23.22
CA THR A 42 2.83 5.82 22.38
C THR A 42 1.49 5.79 21.67
N LEU A 43 1.50 5.69 20.36
CA LEU A 43 0.34 5.45 19.52
C LEU A 43 0.23 3.96 19.19
N PHE A 44 -0.76 3.28 19.73
CA PHE A 44 -1.18 1.94 19.31
C PHE A 44 -2.09 2.10 18.10
N SER A 45 -1.56 1.85 16.92
CA SER A 45 -2.16 2.27 15.65
C SER A 45 -3.09 1.24 15.03
N ALA A 46 -3.41 0.15 15.72
CA ALA A 46 -4.04 -1.03 15.12
C ALA A 46 -3.20 -1.53 13.94
N ASP A 47 -3.81 -1.74 12.77
CA ASP A 47 -3.10 -2.22 11.58
C ASP A 47 -2.35 -1.12 10.81
N ALA A 48 -2.67 0.14 11.07
CA ALA A 48 -1.98 1.24 10.39
C ALA A 48 -0.49 1.27 10.71
N PHE A 49 0.33 1.60 9.71
CA PHE A 49 1.80 1.61 9.77
C PHE A 49 2.46 0.23 9.90
N GLY A 50 1.67 -0.84 9.75
CA GLY A 50 2.15 -2.22 9.74
C GLY A 50 2.71 -2.66 8.39
N THR A 51 3.26 -3.88 8.36
CA THR A 51 3.83 -4.51 7.16
C THR A 51 3.37 -5.96 7.03
N PHE A 52 3.41 -6.52 5.84
CA PHE A 52 3.44 -7.97 5.70
C PHE A 52 4.79 -8.53 6.15
N GLY A 53 4.85 -9.85 6.32
CA GLY A 53 6.04 -10.55 6.76
C GLY A 53 6.18 -10.64 8.29
N THR A 54 7.18 -11.38 8.72
CA THR A 54 7.49 -11.60 10.14
C THR A 54 8.67 -10.74 10.56
N VAL A 55 8.60 -10.23 11.78
CA VAL A 55 9.72 -9.53 12.40
C VAL A 55 10.69 -10.57 12.97
N ASN A 56 11.89 -10.67 12.41
CA ASN A 56 12.91 -11.62 12.81
C ASN A 56 13.92 -10.97 13.79
N GLY A 57 13.75 -11.24 15.08
CA GLY A 57 14.67 -10.80 16.13
C GLY A 57 14.41 -9.37 16.59
N ASN A 58 14.77 -8.37 15.81
CA ASN A 58 14.60 -6.96 16.17
C ASN A 58 13.19 -6.47 15.88
N ILE A 59 12.46 -6.05 16.91
CA ILE A 59 11.10 -5.55 16.80
C ILE A 59 11.00 -4.05 16.45
N PHE A 60 12.12 -3.34 16.45
CA PHE A 60 12.16 -1.90 16.19
C PHE A 60 12.69 -1.61 14.79
N ALA A 61 12.05 -0.70 14.08
CA ALA A 61 12.42 -0.33 12.71
C ALA A 61 13.84 0.23 12.60
N ASP A 62 14.31 0.95 13.61
CA ASP A 62 15.66 1.55 13.68
C ASP A 62 16.78 0.54 13.94
N GLN A 63 16.46 -0.69 14.31
CA GLN A 63 17.42 -1.79 14.51
C GLN A 63 17.64 -2.66 13.27
N THR A 64 16.96 -2.35 12.18
CA THR A 64 17.09 -3.04 10.89
C THR A 64 17.28 -2.03 9.78
N ASP A 65 17.84 -2.45 8.65
CA ASP A 65 17.69 -1.69 7.41
C ASP A 65 16.25 -1.85 6.91
N PHE A 66 15.36 -0.99 7.43
CA PHE A 66 13.94 -1.07 7.11
C PHE A 66 13.69 -0.93 5.60
N VAL A 67 14.39 -0.04 4.93
CA VAL A 67 14.21 0.21 3.50
C VAL A 67 14.53 -1.06 2.71
N ALA A 68 15.64 -1.70 3.00
CA ALA A 68 16.03 -2.93 2.29
C ALA A 68 15.16 -4.14 2.67
N THR A 69 14.63 -4.18 3.91
CA THR A 69 13.98 -5.38 4.46
C THR A 69 12.47 -5.33 4.38
N TYR A 70 11.86 -4.17 4.68
CA TYR A 70 10.41 -4.09 4.92
C TYR A 70 9.66 -3.08 4.05
N GLU A 71 10.32 -2.13 3.36
CA GLU A 71 9.60 -1.08 2.62
C GLU A 71 8.67 -1.67 1.54
N GLU A 72 9.15 -2.66 0.78
CA GLU A 72 8.35 -3.33 -0.25
C GLU A 72 7.12 -4.03 0.37
N GLU A 73 7.30 -4.68 1.51
CA GLU A 73 6.21 -5.37 2.22
C GLU A 73 5.25 -4.38 2.91
N ALA A 74 5.74 -3.24 3.38
CA ALA A 74 4.91 -2.15 3.90
C ALA A 74 4.03 -1.54 2.80
N ARG A 75 4.62 -1.26 1.62
CA ARG A 75 3.86 -0.78 0.46
C ARG A 75 2.86 -1.83 0.00
N ARG A 76 3.27 -3.09 -0.10
CA ARG A 76 2.39 -4.19 -0.51
C ARG A 76 1.23 -4.34 0.46
N TYR A 77 1.48 -4.25 1.77
CA TYR A 77 0.44 -4.24 2.78
C TYR A 77 -0.52 -3.05 2.58
N TYR A 78 0.02 -1.83 2.52
CA TYR A 78 -0.77 -0.64 2.34
C TYR A 78 -1.67 -0.73 1.11
N THR A 79 -1.10 -1.01 -0.06
CA THR A 79 -1.82 -0.96 -1.34
C THR A 79 -2.92 -1.99 -1.43
N ASN A 80 -2.73 -3.19 -0.89
CA ASN A 80 -3.69 -4.28 -0.98
C ASN A 80 -4.75 -4.26 0.12
N ILE A 81 -4.44 -3.72 1.28
CA ILE A 81 -5.34 -3.74 2.44
C ILE A 81 -6.01 -2.37 2.66
N VAL A 82 -5.25 -1.31 2.55
CA VAL A 82 -5.68 0.07 2.89
C VAL A 82 -5.90 0.93 1.64
N GLY A 83 -5.33 0.56 0.50
CA GLY A 83 -5.23 1.39 -0.72
C GLY A 83 -6.54 2.01 -1.19
N LYS A 84 -7.66 1.29 -1.08
CA LYS A 84 -9.00 1.79 -1.42
C LYS A 84 -9.38 3.05 -0.62
N TYR A 85 -8.86 3.22 0.59
CA TYR A 85 -9.33 4.17 1.58
C TYR A 85 -8.39 5.38 1.76
N GLY A 86 -7.71 5.82 0.70
CA GLY A 86 -6.78 6.95 0.74
C GLY A 86 -7.32 8.20 1.45
N PRO A 87 -8.53 8.72 1.11
CA PRO A 87 -9.10 9.87 1.81
C PRO A 87 -9.31 9.66 3.30
N GLN A 88 -9.68 8.45 3.71
CA GLN A 88 -9.87 8.09 5.11
C GLN A 88 -8.53 8.04 5.85
N VAL A 89 -7.47 7.51 5.21
CA VAL A 89 -6.10 7.53 5.74
C VAL A 89 -5.62 8.97 5.94
N GLN A 90 -5.79 9.85 4.97
CA GLN A 90 -5.42 11.25 5.11
C GLN A 90 -6.18 11.94 6.25
N ASN A 91 -7.45 11.59 6.42
CA ASN A 91 -8.25 12.08 7.54
C ASN A 91 -7.75 11.57 8.90
N ALA A 92 -7.37 10.29 8.96
CA ALA A 92 -6.76 9.69 10.14
C ALA A 92 -5.43 10.35 10.50
N LEU A 93 -4.55 10.57 9.51
CA LEU A 93 -3.27 11.26 9.69
C LEU A 93 -3.46 12.69 10.23
N ARG A 94 -4.44 13.45 9.71
CA ARG A 94 -4.77 14.78 10.24
C ARG A 94 -5.22 14.74 11.70
N LYS A 95 -5.98 13.74 12.12
CA LYS A 95 -6.43 13.62 13.52
C LYS A 95 -5.27 13.41 14.50
N ILE A 96 -4.23 12.71 14.11
CA ILE A 96 -3.08 12.41 14.97
C ILE A 96 -1.93 13.41 14.81
N SER A 97 -1.98 14.32 13.82
CA SER A 97 -0.87 15.23 13.52
C SER A 97 -0.50 16.20 14.64
N SER A 98 -1.45 16.48 15.56
CA SER A 98 -1.22 17.34 16.72
C SER A 98 -0.70 16.60 17.95
N LEU A 99 -0.54 15.26 17.88
CA LEU A 99 -0.07 14.46 19.01
C LEU A 99 1.46 14.43 19.05
N ASP A 100 2.03 14.51 20.25
CA ASP A 100 3.46 14.30 20.49
C ASP A 100 3.78 12.81 20.47
N ILE A 101 3.80 12.21 19.27
CA ILE A 101 4.03 10.78 19.08
C ILE A 101 5.51 10.49 19.16
N LYS A 102 5.92 9.76 20.19
CA LYS A 102 7.28 9.26 20.41
C LYS A 102 7.48 7.82 19.97
N ARG A 103 6.37 7.09 19.78
CA ARG A 103 6.38 5.70 19.34
C ARG A 103 5.08 5.36 18.63
N ILE A 104 5.18 4.60 17.54
CA ILE A 104 4.02 3.96 16.88
C ILE A 104 4.20 2.45 17.03
N ALA A 105 3.19 1.79 17.61
CA ALA A 105 3.15 0.35 17.82
C ALA A 105 1.97 -0.26 17.04
N PRO A 106 2.20 -0.74 15.81
CA PRO A 106 1.20 -1.44 15.02
C PRO A 106 1.00 -2.87 15.55
N LEU A 107 -0.10 -3.51 15.14
CA LEU A 107 -0.40 -4.90 15.51
C LEU A 107 0.54 -5.91 14.83
N HIS A 108 1.14 -5.54 13.70
CA HIS A 108 2.11 -6.36 12.96
C HIS A 108 3.14 -5.48 12.26
N GLY A 109 4.31 -6.07 11.95
CA GLY A 109 5.47 -5.31 11.49
C GLY A 109 6.26 -4.67 12.64
N PRO A 110 7.24 -3.81 12.33
CA PRO A 110 8.12 -3.22 13.33
C PRO A 110 7.48 -2.06 14.09
N ILE A 111 8.00 -1.80 15.29
CA ILE A 111 7.67 -0.62 16.10
C ILE A 111 8.55 0.55 15.65
N TRP A 112 7.95 1.71 15.45
CA TRP A 112 8.59 2.96 15.09
C TRP A 112 8.82 3.78 16.36
N ARG A 113 10.07 4.17 16.66
CA ARG A 113 10.40 4.83 17.94
C ARG A 113 11.41 5.98 17.85
N THR A 114 11.97 6.22 16.68
CA THR A 114 12.80 7.40 16.46
C THR A 114 12.05 8.44 15.65
N PRO A 115 12.33 9.75 15.83
CA PRO A 115 11.68 10.80 15.04
C PRO A 115 11.78 10.56 13.53
N GLU A 116 12.94 10.12 13.06
CA GLU A 116 13.21 9.85 11.64
C GLU A 116 12.37 8.69 11.13
N SER A 117 12.27 7.59 11.90
CA SER A 117 11.49 6.42 11.49
C SER A 117 9.98 6.70 11.49
N ILE A 118 9.49 7.45 12.47
CA ILE A 118 8.08 7.89 12.55
C ILE A 118 7.76 8.82 11.38
N GLN A 119 8.60 9.80 11.12
CA GLN A 119 8.44 10.71 9.97
C GLN A 119 8.45 9.94 8.65
N TYR A 120 9.37 8.98 8.50
CA TYR A 120 9.48 8.16 7.30
C TYR A 120 8.18 7.43 7.00
N ILE A 121 7.66 6.62 7.94
CA ILE A 121 6.46 5.82 7.67
C ILE A 121 5.20 6.69 7.53
N THR A 122 5.10 7.77 8.30
CA THR A 122 4.00 8.72 8.19
C THR A 122 3.99 9.41 6.82
N HIS A 123 5.18 9.80 6.32
CA HIS A 123 5.33 10.37 4.99
C HIS A 123 4.96 9.37 3.89
N LYS A 124 5.36 8.09 4.02
CA LYS A 124 4.95 7.02 3.09
C LYS A 124 3.43 6.85 3.05
N TYR A 125 2.78 6.81 4.20
CA TYR A 125 1.32 6.71 4.28
C TYR A 125 0.61 7.92 3.65
N LEU A 126 1.12 9.14 3.89
CA LEU A 126 0.59 10.36 3.26
C LEU A 126 0.74 10.29 1.73
N HIS A 127 1.88 9.83 1.24
CA HIS A 127 2.17 9.69 -0.17
C HIS A 127 1.29 8.64 -0.85
N TRP A 128 1.25 7.41 -0.29
CA TRP A 128 0.45 6.33 -0.84
C TRP A 128 -1.05 6.64 -0.84
N SER A 129 -1.54 7.34 0.19
CA SER A 129 -2.95 7.73 0.31
C SER A 129 -3.36 8.85 -0.65
N SER A 130 -2.42 9.55 -1.25
CA SER A 130 -2.66 10.51 -2.32
C SER A 130 -2.73 9.87 -3.71
N TYR A 131 -2.48 8.56 -3.80
CA TYR A 131 -2.38 7.81 -5.07
C TYR A 131 -1.30 8.36 -6.01
N THR A 132 -0.26 8.95 -5.47
CA THR A 132 0.85 9.51 -6.24
C THR A 132 1.96 8.47 -6.35
N ALA A 133 2.52 8.28 -7.54
CA ALA A 133 3.62 7.36 -7.74
C ALA A 133 4.89 7.82 -7.01
N GLU A 134 5.63 6.89 -6.40
CA GLU A 134 6.85 7.21 -5.67
C GLU A 134 8.01 7.59 -6.60
N GLN A 135 8.08 6.98 -7.77
CA GLN A 135 9.16 7.22 -8.73
C GLN A 135 8.75 6.99 -10.17
N LYS A 136 9.54 7.55 -11.09
CA LYS A 136 9.36 7.30 -12.52
C LYS A 136 9.75 5.86 -12.84
N GLY A 137 8.91 5.19 -13.62
CA GLY A 137 9.15 3.81 -14.03
C GLY A 137 7.95 3.21 -14.73
N VAL A 138 8.07 1.96 -15.13
CA VAL A 138 7.06 1.24 -15.90
C VAL A 138 6.87 -0.16 -15.33
N VAL A 139 5.63 -0.50 -14.99
CA VAL A 139 5.21 -1.89 -14.76
C VAL A 139 4.55 -2.41 -16.02
N ILE A 140 5.03 -3.53 -16.53
CA ILE A 140 4.45 -4.26 -17.67
C ILE A 140 3.83 -5.54 -17.11
N ALA A 141 2.51 -5.55 -16.99
CA ALA A 141 1.72 -6.71 -16.60
C ALA A 141 1.16 -7.40 -17.85
N PHE A 142 1.52 -8.65 -18.08
CA PHE A 142 1.05 -9.37 -19.26
C PHE A 142 0.42 -10.73 -18.92
N GLY A 143 -0.60 -11.11 -19.70
CA GLY A 143 -1.14 -12.47 -19.76
C GLY A 143 -0.73 -13.13 -21.08
N SER A 144 -0.31 -14.41 -21.05
CA SER A 144 0.12 -15.11 -22.27
C SER A 144 -0.24 -16.59 -22.23
N MET A 145 -0.93 -17.07 -23.26
CA MET A 145 -1.23 -18.51 -23.43
C MET A 145 -0.09 -19.27 -24.07
N TYR A 146 0.37 -18.80 -25.25
CA TYR A 146 1.30 -19.53 -26.11
C TYR A 146 2.66 -18.80 -26.24
N GLY A 147 2.94 -17.80 -25.42
CA GLY A 147 4.22 -17.08 -25.42
C GLY A 147 4.26 -15.83 -26.28
N ASN A 148 3.34 -15.62 -27.22
CA ASN A 148 3.35 -14.45 -28.12
C ASN A 148 3.24 -13.13 -27.36
N THR A 149 2.29 -13.01 -26.45
CA THR A 149 2.10 -11.81 -25.61
C THR A 149 3.31 -11.56 -24.69
N ARG A 150 3.94 -12.62 -24.18
CA ARG A 150 5.20 -12.52 -23.44
C ARG A 150 6.31 -11.91 -24.31
N ALA A 151 6.44 -12.36 -25.57
CA ALA A 151 7.43 -11.82 -26.49
C ALA A 151 7.21 -10.31 -26.74
N ILE A 152 5.95 -9.89 -26.88
CA ILE A 152 5.58 -8.46 -26.99
C ILE A 152 6.02 -7.68 -25.75
N ALA A 153 5.72 -8.18 -24.54
CA ALA A 153 6.12 -7.55 -23.27
C ALA A 153 7.64 -7.39 -23.15
N GLN A 154 8.39 -8.43 -23.48
CA GLN A 154 9.85 -8.42 -23.47
C GLN A 154 10.42 -7.44 -24.51
N GLN A 155 9.86 -7.42 -25.72
CA GLN A 155 10.27 -6.49 -26.77
C GLN A 155 9.99 -5.03 -26.39
N LEU A 156 8.82 -4.76 -25.77
CA LEU A 156 8.50 -3.44 -25.26
C LEU A 156 9.52 -3.00 -24.18
N ALA A 157 9.80 -3.85 -23.21
CA ALA A 157 10.79 -3.55 -22.17
C ALA A 157 12.17 -3.22 -22.76
N LYS A 158 12.61 -4.01 -23.75
CA LYS A 158 13.87 -3.76 -24.46
C LYS A 158 13.87 -2.40 -25.18
N GLN A 159 12.75 -2.02 -25.80
CA GLN A 159 12.64 -0.73 -26.48
C GLN A 159 12.60 0.44 -25.49
N LEU A 160 11.93 0.30 -24.36
CA LEU A 160 11.91 1.30 -23.30
C LEU A 160 13.31 1.49 -22.71
N SER A 161 14.03 0.40 -22.41
CA SER A 161 15.40 0.45 -21.91
C SER A 161 16.35 1.16 -22.89
N LYS A 162 16.26 0.88 -24.20
CA LYS A 162 17.03 1.58 -25.23
C LYS A 162 16.74 3.08 -25.28
N ARG A 163 15.58 3.52 -24.81
CA ARG A 163 15.19 4.94 -24.73
C ARG A 163 15.49 5.57 -23.38
N GLY A 164 16.27 4.88 -22.53
CA GLY A 164 16.75 5.41 -21.25
C GLY A 164 15.79 5.20 -20.08
N VAL A 165 14.74 4.37 -20.20
CA VAL A 165 13.92 3.99 -19.05
C VAL A 165 14.69 2.94 -18.23
N THR A 166 15.04 3.28 -17.00
CA THR A 166 15.86 2.44 -16.10
C THR A 166 15.03 1.48 -15.27
N ASP A 167 13.87 1.96 -14.79
CA ASP A 167 13.01 1.23 -13.86
C ASP A 167 11.87 0.56 -14.62
N ILE A 168 12.08 -0.71 -14.98
CA ILE A 168 11.12 -1.52 -15.71
C ILE A 168 10.89 -2.83 -14.94
N LYS A 169 9.65 -3.09 -14.58
CA LYS A 169 9.20 -4.36 -13.99
C LYS A 169 8.32 -5.09 -14.99
N ILE A 170 8.50 -6.40 -15.13
CA ILE A 170 7.72 -7.24 -16.04
C ILE A 170 7.11 -8.39 -15.26
N TYR A 171 5.78 -8.54 -15.32
CA TYR A 171 5.05 -9.55 -14.58
C TYR A 171 4.11 -10.36 -15.48
N ASP A 172 4.17 -11.68 -15.33
CA ASP A 172 3.17 -12.58 -15.88
C ASP A 172 2.03 -12.71 -14.85
N VAL A 173 0.87 -12.14 -15.14
CA VAL A 173 -0.29 -12.13 -14.23
C VAL A 173 -0.85 -13.53 -13.95
N SER A 174 -0.46 -14.54 -14.73
CA SER A 174 -0.84 -15.94 -14.50
C SER A 174 0.09 -16.65 -13.54
N LYS A 175 1.24 -16.05 -13.19
CA LYS A 175 2.30 -16.68 -12.39
C LYS A 175 2.66 -15.91 -11.14
N THR A 176 2.45 -14.60 -11.16
CA THR A 176 2.79 -13.70 -10.06
C THR A 176 1.51 -13.34 -9.31
N ASN A 177 1.53 -13.46 -7.98
CA ASN A 177 0.41 -13.01 -7.17
C ASN A 177 0.17 -11.51 -7.39
N ALA A 178 -1.10 -11.15 -7.63
CA ALA A 178 -1.49 -9.79 -7.98
C ALA A 178 -1.02 -8.74 -6.97
N SER A 179 -0.91 -9.11 -5.67
CA SER A 179 -0.50 -8.18 -4.61
C SER A 179 0.88 -7.55 -4.85
N TYR A 180 1.83 -8.28 -5.45
CA TYR A 180 3.14 -7.74 -5.80
C TYR A 180 3.05 -6.79 -6.99
N ILE A 181 2.27 -7.16 -8.00
CA ILE A 181 2.08 -6.34 -9.21
C ILE A 181 1.39 -5.02 -8.85
N ILE A 182 0.39 -5.08 -7.97
CA ILE A 182 -0.34 -3.92 -7.46
C ILE A 182 0.60 -2.99 -6.67
N SER A 183 1.43 -3.54 -5.79
CA SER A 183 2.41 -2.76 -5.04
C SER A 183 3.35 -1.97 -5.95
N ASP A 184 3.89 -2.62 -6.98
CA ASP A 184 4.74 -1.95 -7.95
C ASP A 184 3.97 -1.00 -8.87
N ALA A 185 2.72 -1.29 -9.21
CA ALA A 185 1.87 -0.37 -9.96
C ALA A 185 1.65 0.94 -9.19
N TRP A 186 1.54 0.90 -7.86
CA TRP A 186 1.49 2.09 -6.99
C TRP A 186 2.81 2.84 -6.94
N LYS A 187 3.93 2.10 -6.93
CA LYS A 187 5.28 2.67 -6.87
C LYS A 187 5.63 3.47 -8.12
N TYR A 188 5.30 2.96 -9.30
CA TYR A 188 5.76 3.49 -10.57
C TYR A 188 4.70 4.32 -11.31
N THR A 189 5.15 5.32 -12.07
CA THR A 189 4.25 6.27 -12.78
C THR A 189 3.42 5.64 -13.90
N ASN A 190 3.86 4.51 -14.46
CA ASN A 190 3.23 3.93 -15.64
C ASN A 190 2.91 2.44 -15.44
N LEU A 191 1.71 2.04 -15.82
CA LEU A 191 1.28 0.65 -15.92
C LEU A 191 0.94 0.34 -17.38
N VAL A 192 1.53 -0.71 -17.92
CA VAL A 192 1.17 -1.26 -19.23
C VAL A 192 0.54 -2.64 -19.03
N THR A 193 -0.67 -2.83 -19.49
CA THR A 193 -1.33 -4.15 -19.50
C THR A 193 -1.33 -4.72 -20.89
N ILE A 194 -0.91 -5.99 -21.04
CA ILE A 194 -0.81 -6.67 -22.33
C ILE A 194 -1.51 -8.04 -22.22
N ALA A 195 -2.57 -8.26 -23.00
CA ALA A 195 -3.28 -9.53 -22.95
C ALA A 195 -3.84 -9.96 -24.31
N PRO A 196 -3.98 -11.29 -24.54
CA PRO A 196 -4.70 -11.78 -25.70
C PRO A 196 -6.20 -11.73 -25.47
N THR A 197 -6.96 -11.75 -26.57
CA THR A 197 -8.39 -12.07 -26.52
C THR A 197 -8.58 -13.57 -26.24
N TYR A 198 -9.51 -13.90 -25.37
CA TYR A 198 -9.89 -15.25 -25.02
C TYR A 198 -11.40 -15.37 -24.90
N ASN A 199 -12.01 -16.30 -25.65
CA ASN A 199 -13.49 -16.48 -25.70
C ASN A 199 -14.26 -15.16 -25.94
N LEU A 200 -13.83 -14.36 -26.91
CA LEU A 200 -14.40 -13.04 -27.23
C LEU A 200 -14.32 -12.02 -26.08
N ASN A 201 -13.50 -12.28 -25.08
CA ASN A 201 -13.33 -11.43 -23.92
C ASN A 201 -11.85 -11.27 -23.56
N LEU A 202 -11.54 -10.56 -22.50
CA LEU A 202 -10.19 -10.42 -21.98
C LEU A 202 -9.69 -11.76 -21.41
N TYR A 203 -8.38 -11.99 -21.51
CA TYR A 203 -7.74 -13.14 -20.86
C TYR A 203 -8.01 -13.14 -19.35
N LEU A 204 -8.57 -14.23 -18.83
CA LEU A 204 -9.19 -14.31 -17.50
C LEU A 204 -8.29 -13.82 -16.36
N THR A 205 -7.02 -14.18 -16.34
CA THR A 205 -6.11 -13.74 -15.26
C THR A 205 -5.81 -12.22 -15.34
N MET A 206 -5.82 -11.65 -16.53
CA MET A 206 -5.70 -10.19 -16.71
C MET A 206 -7.00 -9.48 -16.29
N GLU A 207 -8.14 -10.06 -16.57
CA GLU A 207 -9.45 -9.54 -16.15
C GLU A 207 -9.49 -9.46 -14.60
N ASN A 208 -9.11 -10.55 -13.92
CA ASN A 208 -9.02 -10.58 -12.46
C ASN A 208 -8.08 -9.50 -11.91
N PHE A 209 -6.90 -9.35 -12.51
CA PHE A 209 -5.94 -8.32 -12.09
C PHE A 209 -6.50 -6.90 -12.23
N ILE A 210 -7.16 -6.60 -13.35
CA ILE A 210 -7.81 -5.29 -13.57
C ILE A 210 -8.97 -5.08 -12.57
N HIS A 211 -9.69 -6.14 -12.25
CA HIS A 211 -10.79 -6.09 -11.27
C HIS A 211 -10.25 -5.73 -9.86
N GLU A 212 -9.14 -6.30 -9.45
CA GLU A 212 -8.48 -5.96 -8.19
C GLU A 212 -8.00 -4.51 -8.16
N LEU A 213 -7.35 -4.03 -9.23
CA LEU A 213 -6.95 -2.61 -9.34
C LEU A 213 -8.13 -1.67 -9.18
N LYS A 214 -9.25 -1.99 -9.84
CA LYS A 214 -10.50 -1.22 -9.73
C LYS A 214 -11.06 -1.26 -8.30
N ALA A 215 -11.07 -2.43 -7.67
CA ALA A 215 -11.56 -2.60 -6.30
C ALA A 215 -10.74 -1.79 -5.27
N LEU A 216 -9.44 -1.61 -5.53
CA LEU A 216 -8.51 -0.83 -4.71
C LEU A 216 -8.50 0.67 -5.06
N ASN A 217 -9.34 1.11 -6.00
CA ASN A 217 -9.43 2.51 -6.42
C ASN A 217 -8.10 3.05 -7.02
N PHE A 218 -7.36 2.20 -7.75
CA PHE A 218 -6.13 2.59 -8.41
C PHE A 218 -6.35 3.76 -9.37
N GLN A 219 -5.60 4.85 -9.18
CA GLN A 219 -5.80 6.09 -9.90
C GLN A 219 -4.53 6.94 -9.97
N ASN A 220 -4.59 8.07 -10.69
CA ASN A 220 -3.50 9.06 -10.84
C ASN A 220 -2.21 8.50 -11.47
N HIS A 221 -2.29 7.38 -12.17
CA HIS A 221 -1.20 6.76 -12.92
C HIS A 221 -1.51 6.73 -14.41
N LYS A 222 -0.48 6.69 -15.24
CA LYS A 222 -0.66 6.51 -16.69
C LYS A 222 -0.84 5.02 -16.99
N VAL A 223 -1.94 4.68 -17.63
CA VAL A 223 -2.23 3.30 -18.02
C VAL A 223 -2.23 3.19 -19.54
N SER A 224 -1.50 2.21 -20.07
CA SER A 224 -1.51 1.84 -21.48
C SER A 224 -1.99 0.39 -21.64
N ILE A 225 -2.82 0.15 -22.62
CA ILE A 225 -3.44 -1.17 -22.88
C ILE A 225 -3.01 -1.64 -24.27
N ILE A 226 -2.52 -2.87 -24.34
CA ILE A 226 -2.15 -3.53 -25.61
C ILE A 226 -2.95 -4.82 -25.72
N GLY A 227 -3.82 -4.90 -26.72
CA GLY A 227 -4.54 -6.10 -27.09
C GLY A 227 -3.78 -6.90 -28.14
N ASN A 228 -3.71 -8.22 -27.96
CA ASN A 228 -3.19 -9.16 -28.96
C ASN A 228 -4.34 -10.06 -29.41
N HIS A 229 -4.87 -9.78 -30.58
CA HIS A 229 -5.99 -10.51 -31.18
C HIS A 229 -5.70 -10.80 -32.66
N SER A 230 -6.27 -11.87 -33.17
CA SER A 230 -6.32 -12.22 -34.60
C SER A 230 -7.54 -11.60 -35.25
#